data_8cd3250d795ef09abf2dc2dbfca29ae5
#
_entry.id   8cd3250d795ef09abf2dc2dbfca29ae5
#
_cell.length_a   1.000
_cell.length_b   1.000
_cell.length_c   1.000
_cell.angle_alpha   90.00
_cell.angle_beta   90.00
_cell.angle_gamma   90.00
#
_symmetry.space_group_name_H-M   'P 1'
#
loop_
_entity.id
_entity.type
_entity.pdbx_description
1 polymer ?
#
loop_
_entity_poly.entity_id
_entity_poly.type
_entity_poly.pdbx_seq_one_letter_code
_entity_poly.pdbx_strand_id
1 'polypeptide(L)'
;STDDGEGKLLKMIRKIVGYRMPIVISLDMHANVSRDMFELSDAITMYRTYPHIDMPDTGMRAYEAIKYLINGGKFYKAFEEIPYLIPLHMQSTKIEPCREIYEYIKCIQDEHHKWAEFATGFPLSDVSHCRPSLMYYSNKKIPRINDFKKLLQSIIMFKSKFNSKLYLPNQAVKF
;
A
#
# COMPACT_ATOMS: atom_id res chain seq x y z
N SER A 1 -22.99 -10.44 5.50
CA SER A 1 -21.74 -10.07 4.84
C SER A 1 -21.28 -8.71 5.34
N THR A 2 -19.99 -8.43 5.29
CA THR A 2 -19.41 -7.14 5.66
C THR A 2 -18.61 -6.63 4.47
N ASP A 3 -18.71 -5.33 4.19
CA ASP A 3 -18.00 -4.69 3.08
C ASP A 3 -16.50 -4.60 3.36
N ASP A 4 -16.10 -4.33 4.61
CA ASP A 4 -14.71 -4.29 5.09
C ASP A 4 -14.49 -5.35 6.17
N GLY A 5 -14.05 -6.55 5.75
CA GLY A 5 -13.79 -7.69 6.63
C GLY A 5 -12.58 -7.45 7.54
N GLU A 6 -11.50 -6.96 6.97
CA GLU A 6 -10.23 -6.69 7.64
C GLU A 6 -10.37 -5.54 8.65
N GLY A 7 -11.02 -4.44 8.27
CA GLY A 7 -11.30 -3.34 9.19
C GLY A 7 -12.19 -3.76 10.35
N LYS A 8 -13.20 -4.61 10.08
CA LYS A 8 -14.03 -5.18 11.14
C LYS A 8 -13.23 -6.07 12.10
N LEU A 9 -12.34 -6.91 11.57
CA LEU A 9 -11.44 -7.74 12.39
C LEU A 9 -10.55 -6.86 13.27
N LEU A 10 -9.94 -5.83 12.71
CA LEU A 10 -9.10 -4.89 13.45
C LEU A 10 -9.88 -4.15 14.56
N LYS A 11 -11.14 -3.76 14.29
CA LYS A 11 -12.02 -3.20 15.33
C LYS A 11 -12.25 -4.16 16.49
N MET A 12 -12.45 -5.45 16.19
CA MET A 12 -12.63 -6.49 17.23
C MET A 12 -11.33 -6.68 18.03
N ILE A 13 -10.18 -6.75 17.37
CA ILE A 13 -8.87 -6.85 18.04
C ILE A 13 -8.65 -5.64 18.95
N ARG A 14 -8.87 -4.40 18.43
CA ARG A 14 -8.71 -3.17 19.23
C ARG A 14 -9.60 -3.13 20.48
N LYS A 15 -10.81 -3.66 20.42
CA LYS A 15 -11.69 -3.79 21.60
C LYS A 15 -11.07 -4.67 22.68
N ILE A 16 -10.27 -5.67 22.32
CA ILE A 16 -9.63 -6.58 23.24
C ILE A 16 -8.32 -6.02 23.80
N VAL A 17 -7.44 -5.54 22.89
CA VAL A 17 -6.07 -5.15 23.24
C VAL A 17 -5.91 -3.65 23.55
N GLY A 18 -6.88 -2.83 23.16
CA GLY A 18 -6.82 -1.37 23.31
C GLY A 18 -5.83 -0.72 22.33
N TYR A 19 -5.62 0.58 22.52
CA TYR A 19 -4.75 1.38 21.61
C TYR A 19 -3.30 1.50 22.09
N ARG A 20 -2.98 1.01 23.30
CA ARG A 20 -1.59 0.96 23.79
C ARG A 20 -0.79 -0.20 23.23
N MET A 21 -1.46 -1.30 22.87
CA MET A 21 -0.83 -2.43 22.20
C MET A 21 -0.61 -2.09 20.73
N PRO A 22 0.63 -2.06 20.23
CA PRO A 22 0.87 -1.77 18.82
C PRO A 22 0.37 -2.91 17.92
N ILE A 23 -0.20 -2.55 16.77
CA ILE A 23 -0.65 -3.47 15.73
C ILE A 23 0.03 -3.08 14.42
N VAL A 24 0.83 -3.99 13.87
CA VAL A 24 1.38 -3.89 12.51
C VAL A 24 0.76 -4.99 11.67
N ILE A 25 0.30 -4.65 10.48
CA ILE A 25 -0.29 -5.62 9.54
C ILE A 25 0.57 -5.71 8.28
N SER A 26 0.65 -6.90 7.71
CA SER A 26 1.29 -7.17 6.42
C SER A 26 0.25 -7.59 5.41
N LEU A 27 0.29 -6.98 4.22
CA LEU A 27 -0.70 -7.17 3.18
C LEU A 27 -0.05 -7.52 1.84
N ASP A 28 -0.84 -8.10 0.96
CA ASP A 28 -0.55 -8.15 -0.46
C ASP A 28 -0.69 -6.74 -1.07
N MET A 29 0.13 -6.40 -2.06
CA MET A 29 0.05 -5.11 -2.76
C MET A 29 -1.26 -4.89 -3.51
N HIS A 30 -2.01 -5.96 -3.79
CA HIS A 30 -3.33 -5.91 -4.41
C HIS A 30 -4.47 -5.67 -3.40
N ALA A 31 -4.17 -5.45 -2.12
CA ALA A 31 -5.19 -5.15 -1.13
C ALA A 31 -5.93 -3.85 -1.45
N ASN A 32 -7.23 -3.86 -1.25
CA ASN A 32 -8.04 -2.64 -1.16
C ASN A 32 -8.00 -2.16 0.29
N VAL A 33 -7.12 -1.21 0.59
CA VAL A 33 -6.91 -0.75 1.97
C VAL A 33 -7.99 0.24 2.36
N SER A 34 -8.82 -0.12 3.33
CA SER A 34 -9.84 0.76 3.87
C SER A 34 -9.26 1.81 4.83
N ARG A 35 -10.02 2.88 5.07
CA ARG A 35 -9.68 3.87 6.09
C ARG A 35 -9.59 3.22 7.48
N ASP A 36 -10.48 2.27 7.79
CA ASP A 36 -10.45 1.53 9.05
C ASP A 36 -9.18 0.69 9.21
N MET A 37 -8.73 0.00 8.17
CA MET A 37 -7.47 -0.74 8.21
C MET A 37 -6.29 0.18 8.54
N PHE A 38 -6.23 1.35 7.90
CA PHE A 38 -5.18 2.33 8.13
C PHE A 38 -5.25 2.96 9.54
N GLU A 39 -6.42 3.37 10.00
CA GLU A 39 -6.57 4.06 11.29
C GLU A 39 -6.38 3.11 12.48
N LEU A 40 -6.83 1.86 12.39
CA LEU A 40 -6.79 0.88 13.47
C LEU A 40 -5.45 0.12 13.57
N SER A 41 -4.60 0.17 12.55
CA SER A 41 -3.22 -0.31 12.63
C SER A 41 -2.25 0.83 12.91
N ASP A 42 -1.14 0.54 13.56
CA ASP A 42 -0.07 1.53 13.80
C ASP A 42 0.87 1.63 12.60
N ALA A 43 1.00 0.55 11.84
CA ALA A 43 1.71 0.52 10.57
C ALA A 43 1.18 -0.60 9.66
N ILE A 44 1.37 -0.40 8.35
CA ILE A 44 1.09 -1.38 7.31
C ILE A 44 2.37 -1.58 6.50
N THR A 45 2.69 -2.84 6.19
CA THR A 45 3.72 -3.21 5.22
C THR A 45 3.09 -4.05 4.12
N MET A 46 3.61 -3.94 2.90
CA MET A 46 3.02 -4.62 1.74
C MET A 46 4.09 -5.25 0.87
N TYR A 47 3.73 -6.25 0.07
CA TYR A 47 4.58 -6.71 -1.03
C TYR A 47 4.89 -5.54 -1.96
N ARG A 48 6.12 -5.50 -2.45
CA ARG A 48 6.61 -4.47 -3.38
C ARG A 48 7.03 -5.07 -4.71
N THR A 49 6.69 -6.32 -4.93
CA THR A 49 6.97 -7.04 -6.17
C THR A 49 5.74 -7.80 -6.67
N TYR A 50 5.53 -7.74 -7.98
CA TYR A 50 4.57 -8.59 -8.66
C TYR A 50 5.21 -9.09 -9.96
N PRO A 51 5.45 -10.41 -10.08
CA PRO A 51 5.14 -11.52 -9.15
C PRO A 51 5.79 -11.38 -7.76
N HIS A 52 5.11 -11.91 -6.73
CA HIS A 52 5.50 -11.79 -5.33
C HIS A 52 6.74 -12.64 -5.01
N ILE A 53 7.88 -12.00 -4.79
CA ILE A 53 9.15 -12.64 -4.42
C ILE A 53 9.76 -12.04 -3.14
N ASP A 54 9.16 -10.97 -2.58
CA ASP A 54 9.67 -10.20 -1.43
C ASP A 54 8.86 -10.43 -0.14
N MET A 55 8.20 -11.57 0.00
CA MET A 55 7.44 -11.91 1.21
C MET A 55 8.30 -11.89 2.49
N PRO A 56 9.52 -12.47 2.51
CA PRO A 56 10.40 -12.39 3.68
C PRO A 56 10.80 -10.95 4.03
N ASP A 57 11.10 -10.14 3.02
CA ASP A 57 11.49 -8.73 3.22
C ASP A 57 10.31 -7.91 3.77
N THR A 58 9.09 -8.20 3.32
CA THR A 58 7.86 -7.57 3.85
C THR A 58 7.66 -7.94 5.32
N GLY A 59 7.83 -9.20 5.68
CA GLY A 59 7.80 -9.66 7.06
C GLY A 59 8.88 -8.99 7.92
N MET A 60 10.09 -8.82 7.39
CA MET A 60 11.18 -8.12 8.07
C MET A 60 10.83 -6.64 8.32
N ARG A 61 10.26 -5.94 7.32
CA ARG A 61 9.78 -4.55 7.51
C ARG A 61 8.71 -4.45 8.60
N ALA A 62 7.79 -5.41 8.64
CA ALA A 62 6.77 -5.47 9.71
C ALA A 62 7.40 -5.71 11.08
N TYR A 63 8.38 -6.60 11.18
CA TYR A 63 9.13 -6.87 12.41
C TYR A 63 9.86 -5.61 12.90
N GLU A 64 10.58 -4.90 12.04
CA GLU A 64 11.28 -3.68 12.44
C GLU A 64 10.29 -2.57 12.88
N ALA A 65 9.15 -2.45 12.21
CA ALA A 65 8.10 -1.51 12.60
C ALA A 65 7.53 -1.85 13.99
N ILE A 66 7.17 -3.11 14.26
CA ILE A 66 6.62 -3.50 15.57
C ILE A 66 7.66 -3.38 16.68
N LYS A 67 8.91 -3.76 16.42
CA LYS A 67 10.04 -3.60 17.34
C LYS A 67 10.26 -2.15 17.75
N TYR A 68 10.22 -1.22 16.76
CA TYR A 68 10.33 0.21 17.03
C TYR A 68 9.18 0.71 17.92
N LEU A 69 7.94 0.31 17.64
CA LEU A 69 6.77 0.70 18.42
C LEU A 69 6.80 0.17 19.85
N ILE A 70 7.21 -1.10 20.07
CA ILE A 70 7.33 -1.72 21.40
C ILE A 70 8.38 -0.98 22.25
N ASN A 71 9.44 -0.47 21.62
CA ASN A 71 10.48 0.32 22.29
C ASN A 71 10.10 1.81 22.50
N GLY A 72 8.80 2.13 22.42
CA GLY A 72 8.29 3.50 22.67
C GLY A 72 8.33 4.43 21.48
N GLY A 73 8.69 3.91 20.31
CA GLY A 73 8.64 4.68 19.05
C GLY A 73 7.22 5.06 18.65
N LYS A 74 7.10 6.05 17.78
CA LYS A 74 5.82 6.52 17.25
C LYS A 74 5.96 6.88 15.77
N PHE A 75 4.97 6.50 14.97
CA PHE A 75 4.86 6.95 13.58
C PHE A 75 3.86 8.08 13.41
N TYR A 76 4.25 9.06 12.62
CA TYR A 76 3.35 9.97 11.93
C TYR A 76 2.99 9.31 10.60
N LYS A 77 1.71 9.22 10.29
CA LYS A 77 1.23 8.47 9.13
C LYS A 77 0.30 9.32 8.26
N ALA A 78 0.32 9.08 6.95
CA ALA A 78 -0.56 9.69 5.98
C ALA A 78 -1.14 8.63 5.05
N PHE A 79 -2.35 8.86 4.56
CA PHE A 79 -3.09 7.95 3.69
C PHE A 79 -3.88 8.75 2.66
N GLU A 80 -3.74 8.35 1.40
CA GLU A 80 -4.53 8.91 0.31
C GLU A 80 -5.00 7.81 -0.64
N GLU A 81 -6.25 7.89 -1.05
CA GLU A 81 -6.81 7.06 -2.10
C GLU A 81 -6.47 7.63 -3.47
N ILE A 82 -6.12 6.76 -4.41
CA ILE A 82 -5.85 7.16 -5.79
C ILE A 82 -7.16 7.23 -6.56
N PRO A 83 -7.47 8.34 -7.26
CA PRO A 83 -8.78 8.58 -7.84
C PRO A 83 -9.02 7.85 -9.19
N TYR A 84 -8.45 6.64 -9.34
CA TYR A 84 -8.68 5.77 -10.49
C TYR A 84 -8.33 4.33 -10.15
N LEU A 85 -8.85 3.37 -10.91
CA LEU A 85 -8.51 1.96 -10.79
C LEU A 85 -7.34 1.61 -11.71
N ILE A 86 -6.51 0.69 -11.27
CA ILE A 86 -5.38 0.16 -12.04
C ILE A 86 -5.75 -1.24 -12.53
N PRO A 87 -5.79 -1.48 -13.86
CA PRO A 87 -6.05 -2.82 -14.38
C PRO A 87 -5.03 -3.84 -13.87
N LEU A 88 -5.48 -5.02 -13.48
CA LEU A 88 -4.64 -6.03 -12.83
C LEU A 88 -3.38 -6.39 -13.64
N HIS A 89 -3.51 -6.50 -14.97
CA HIS A 89 -2.41 -6.81 -15.88
C HIS A 89 -1.37 -5.66 -16.01
N MET A 90 -1.70 -4.45 -15.52
CA MET A 90 -0.78 -3.30 -15.48
C MET A 90 -0.09 -3.12 -14.12
N GLN A 91 -0.34 -4.02 -13.17
CA GLN A 91 0.19 -3.92 -11.82
C GLN A 91 1.56 -4.61 -11.64
N SER A 92 2.11 -5.21 -12.69
CA SER A 92 3.43 -5.83 -12.63
C SER A 92 4.52 -4.79 -12.32
N THR A 93 5.32 -5.07 -11.29
CA THR A 93 6.43 -4.21 -10.88
C THR A 93 7.67 -4.35 -11.78
N LYS A 94 7.58 -5.18 -12.84
CA LYS A 94 8.62 -5.31 -13.87
C LYS A 94 8.43 -4.37 -15.05
N ILE A 95 7.26 -3.72 -15.15
CA ILE A 95 6.90 -2.82 -16.24
C ILE A 95 6.48 -1.45 -15.71
N GLU A 96 6.59 -0.44 -16.59
CA GLU A 96 6.09 0.90 -16.28
C GLU A 96 4.55 0.94 -16.29
N PRO A 97 3.96 1.78 -15.43
CA PRO A 97 4.61 2.73 -14.51
C PRO A 97 4.88 2.16 -13.12
N CYS A 98 4.45 0.93 -12.81
CA CYS A 98 4.66 0.33 -11.48
C CYS A 98 6.13 0.23 -11.11
N ARG A 99 7.02 -0.12 -12.05
CA ARG A 99 8.45 -0.18 -11.78
C ARG A 99 8.97 1.14 -11.23
N GLU A 100 8.71 2.25 -11.91
CA GLU A 100 9.13 3.59 -11.50
C GLU A 100 8.59 3.96 -10.12
N ILE A 101 7.31 3.65 -9.84
CA ILE A 101 6.67 3.92 -8.53
C ILE A 101 7.38 3.16 -7.41
N TYR A 102 7.60 1.86 -7.57
CA TYR A 102 8.20 1.04 -6.52
C TYR A 102 9.70 1.28 -6.35
N GLU A 103 10.42 1.68 -7.39
CA GLU A 103 11.80 2.17 -7.28
C GLU A 103 11.86 3.47 -6.47
N TYR A 104 10.94 4.41 -6.72
CA TYR A 104 10.86 5.64 -5.93
C TYR A 104 10.50 5.36 -4.45
N ILE A 105 9.60 4.41 -4.19
CA ILE A 105 9.28 3.95 -2.82
C ILE A 105 10.53 3.43 -2.10
N LYS A 106 11.38 2.66 -2.78
CA LYS A 106 12.66 2.19 -2.22
C LYS A 106 13.59 3.36 -1.87
N CYS A 107 13.64 4.40 -2.71
CA CYS A 107 14.43 5.60 -2.43
C CYS A 107 13.90 6.42 -1.25
N ILE A 108 12.60 6.38 -0.97
CA ILE A 108 12.00 7.07 0.19
C ILE A 108 12.40 6.37 1.49
N GLN A 109 12.50 5.04 1.46
CA GLN A 109 12.82 4.27 2.67
C GLN A 109 14.20 4.62 3.18
N ASP A 110 14.30 4.92 4.48
CA ASP A 110 15.57 5.18 5.15
C ASP A 110 15.69 4.38 6.47
N GLU A 111 16.92 4.35 7.01
CA GLU A 111 17.25 3.69 8.27
C GLU A 111 16.55 4.34 9.49
N HIS A 112 15.92 5.49 9.32
CA HIS A 112 15.26 6.26 10.36
C HIS A 112 13.74 6.01 10.41
N HIS A 113 13.30 4.81 10.09
CA HIS A 113 11.89 4.43 10.12
C HIS A 113 10.97 5.35 9.30
N LYS A 114 11.38 5.64 8.07
CA LYS A 114 10.57 6.31 7.07
C LYS A 114 10.35 5.37 5.89
N TRP A 115 9.10 5.19 5.49
CA TRP A 115 8.77 4.43 4.27
C TRP A 115 7.41 4.83 3.72
N ALA A 116 7.18 4.43 2.47
CA ALA A 116 5.87 4.46 1.84
C ALA A 116 5.44 3.06 1.41
N GLU A 117 4.15 2.82 1.36
CA GLU A 117 3.54 1.62 0.78
C GLU A 117 2.48 2.03 -0.22
N PHE A 118 2.48 1.40 -1.37
CA PHE A 118 1.50 1.61 -2.42
C PHE A 118 0.71 0.33 -2.65
N ALA A 119 -0.58 0.38 -2.33
CA ALA A 119 -1.53 -0.67 -2.68
C ALA A 119 -2.07 -0.37 -4.08
N THR A 120 -1.86 -1.26 -5.02
CA THR A 120 -2.41 -1.14 -6.38
C THR A 120 -3.91 -1.45 -6.43
N GLY A 121 -4.42 -2.09 -5.37
CA GLY A 121 -5.82 -2.49 -5.25
C GLY A 121 -6.17 -3.70 -6.12
N PHE A 122 -7.33 -4.28 -5.86
CA PHE A 122 -7.90 -5.37 -6.66
C PHE A 122 -9.18 -4.88 -7.33
N PRO A 123 -9.10 -4.40 -8.59
CA PRO A 123 -10.20 -3.68 -9.24
C PRO A 123 -11.43 -4.54 -9.55
N LEU A 124 -11.33 -5.87 -9.39
CA LEU A 124 -12.43 -6.82 -9.58
C LEU A 124 -13.23 -7.08 -8.30
N SER A 125 -12.83 -6.48 -7.16
CA SER A 125 -13.56 -6.59 -5.90
C SER A 125 -14.85 -5.78 -5.94
N ASP A 126 -15.91 -6.35 -5.38
CA ASP A 126 -17.18 -5.66 -5.15
C ASP A 126 -17.26 -5.16 -3.69
N VAL A 127 -16.41 -4.16 -3.39
CA VAL A 127 -16.34 -3.49 -2.08
C VAL A 127 -16.30 -1.99 -2.27
N SER A 128 -16.85 -1.23 -1.32
CA SER A 128 -16.99 0.23 -1.43
C SER A 128 -15.64 0.98 -1.48
N HIS A 129 -14.61 0.41 -0.86
CA HIS A 129 -13.25 0.95 -0.81
C HIS A 129 -12.30 0.32 -1.86
N CYS A 130 -12.85 -0.22 -2.96
CA CYS A 130 -12.08 -0.77 -4.07
C CYS A 130 -11.31 0.33 -4.80
N ARG A 131 -10.08 0.63 -4.32
CA ARG A 131 -9.19 1.68 -4.87
C ARG A 131 -7.74 1.39 -4.57
N PRO A 132 -6.81 1.82 -5.45
CA PRO A 132 -5.42 1.93 -5.07
C PRO A 132 -5.25 2.99 -3.97
N SER A 133 -4.25 2.81 -3.13
CA SER A 133 -3.99 3.73 -2.02
C SER A 133 -2.50 3.87 -1.74
N LEU A 134 -2.10 5.04 -1.28
CA LEU A 134 -0.74 5.37 -0.88
C LEU A 134 -0.70 5.64 0.61
N MET A 135 0.18 4.97 1.29
CA MET A 135 0.44 5.13 2.72
C MET A 135 1.87 5.61 2.94
N TYR A 136 2.06 6.40 3.99
CA TYR A 136 3.36 6.92 4.37
C TYR A 136 3.51 6.92 5.88
N TYR A 137 4.70 6.54 6.32
CA TYR A 137 5.06 6.45 7.73
C TYR A 137 6.39 7.16 7.98
N SER A 138 6.49 7.87 9.09
CA SER A 138 7.73 8.54 9.49
C SER A 138 7.78 8.71 11.01
N ASN A 139 8.97 8.56 11.59
CA ASN A 139 9.23 8.88 13.00
C ASN A 139 9.34 10.39 13.27
N LYS A 140 9.33 11.23 12.22
CA LYS A 140 9.42 12.69 12.33
C LYS A 140 8.16 13.37 11.79
N LYS A 141 7.63 14.32 12.57
CA LYS A 141 6.55 15.20 12.15
C LYS A 141 7.14 16.27 11.24
N ILE A 142 6.89 16.24 9.96
CA ILE A 142 7.28 17.26 8.94
C ILE A 142 8.79 17.67 8.97
N PRO A 143 9.54 17.67 7.87
CA PRO A 143 9.19 18.15 6.52
C PRO A 143 9.00 17.03 5.46
N ARG A 144 8.88 15.79 5.84
CA ARG A 144 8.87 14.62 4.93
C ARG A 144 7.54 14.34 4.22
N ILE A 145 6.51 15.12 4.53
CA ILE A 145 5.25 15.14 3.76
C ILE A 145 5.49 15.53 2.28
N ASN A 146 6.62 16.20 1.99
CA ASN A 146 6.97 16.54 0.61
C ASN A 146 7.27 15.30 -0.24
N ASP A 147 7.93 14.28 0.31
CA ASP A 147 8.18 13.03 -0.42
C ASP A 147 6.84 12.31 -0.70
N PHE A 148 5.96 12.27 0.28
CA PHE A 148 4.62 11.72 0.12
C PHE A 148 3.82 12.47 -0.97
N LYS A 149 3.81 13.80 -0.92
CA LYS A 149 3.10 14.62 -1.91
C LYS A 149 3.67 14.46 -3.31
N LYS A 150 4.99 14.41 -3.46
CA LYS A 150 5.65 14.19 -4.75
C LYS A 150 5.29 12.82 -5.31
N LEU A 151 5.38 11.77 -4.50
CA LEU A 151 5.01 10.41 -4.92
C LEU A 151 3.52 10.33 -5.30
N LEU A 152 2.64 10.90 -4.48
CA LEU A 152 1.20 10.96 -4.76
C LEU A 152 0.92 11.67 -6.10
N GLN A 153 1.53 12.83 -6.33
CA GLN A 153 1.39 13.57 -7.58
C GLN A 153 1.88 12.76 -8.78
N SER A 154 3.03 12.09 -8.66
CA SER A 154 3.57 11.24 -9.72
C SER A 154 2.60 10.09 -10.04
N ILE A 155 2.06 9.41 -9.02
CA ILE A 155 1.09 8.34 -9.21
C ILE A 155 -0.16 8.88 -9.93
N ILE A 156 -0.71 10.01 -9.50
CA ILE A 156 -1.89 10.62 -10.12
C ILE A 156 -1.62 10.97 -11.60
N MET A 157 -0.45 11.50 -11.91
CA MET A 157 -0.04 11.83 -13.29
C MET A 157 0.13 10.58 -14.16
N PHE A 158 0.45 9.43 -13.58
CA PHE A 158 0.61 8.18 -14.33
C PHE A 158 -0.70 7.53 -14.76
N LYS A 159 -1.87 8.11 -14.46
CA LYS A 159 -3.17 7.56 -14.85
C LYS A 159 -3.22 7.08 -16.31
N SER A 160 -2.74 7.89 -17.24
CA SER A 160 -2.73 7.54 -18.67
C SER A 160 -1.72 6.43 -19.02
N LYS A 161 -0.64 6.29 -18.25
CA LYS A 161 0.36 5.21 -18.45
C LYS A 161 -0.18 3.83 -18.03
N PHE A 162 -1.22 3.76 -17.21
CA PHE A 162 -1.87 2.51 -16.84
C PHE A 162 -2.88 2.00 -17.89
N ASN A 163 -3.02 2.70 -19.01
CA ASN A 163 -3.82 2.23 -20.12
C ASN A 163 -3.04 1.23 -20.97
N SER A 164 -3.62 0.07 -21.19
CA SER A 164 -3.10 -0.91 -22.13
C SER A 164 -4.16 -1.26 -23.17
N LYS A 165 -3.68 -1.60 -24.36
CA LYS A 165 -4.55 -2.10 -25.41
C LYS A 165 -4.95 -3.53 -25.09
N LEU A 166 -6.24 -3.76 -24.91
CA LEU A 166 -6.80 -5.10 -24.77
C LEU A 166 -7.24 -5.61 -26.14
N TYR A 167 -6.92 -6.87 -26.43
CA TYR A 167 -7.30 -7.54 -27.66
C TYR A 167 -8.33 -8.61 -27.35
N LEU A 168 -9.35 -8.70 -28.18
CA LEU A 168 -10.23 -9.87 -28.14
C LEU A 168 -9.44 -11.12 -28.58
N PRO A 169 -9.83 -12.33 -28.17
CA PRO A 169 -9.10 -13.55 -28.52
C PRO A 169 -8.85 -13.71 -30.02
N ASN A 170 -9.85 -13.41 -30.86
CA ASN A 170 -9.75 -13.44 -32.32
C ASN A 170 -8.82 -12.37 -32.92
N GLN A 171 -8.54 -11.30 -32.18
CA GLN A 171 -7.56 -10.29 -32.56
C GLN A 171 -6.15 -10.69 -32.12
N ALA A 172 -6.02 -11.26 -30.91
CA ALA A 172 -4.72 -11.69 -30.37
C ALA A 172 -4.07 -12.80 -31.20
N VAL A 173 -4.86 -13.68 -31.81
CA VAL A 173 -4.33 -14.78 -32.69
C VAL A 173 -3.74 -14.25 -34.01
N LYS A 174 -3.97 -12.97 -34.37
CA LYS A 174 -3.43 -12.35 -35.60
C LYS A 174 -2.05 -11.70 -35.43
N PHE A 175 -1.50 -11.77 -34.22
CA PHE A 175 -0.15 -11.33 -33.87
C PHE A 175 0.76 -12.53 -33.63
#